data_e967ad198c892fe6a47acebf72e4cca1
#
_entry.id   e967ad198c892fe6a47acebf72e4cca1
#
_cell.length_a   1.000
_cell.length_b   1.000
_cell.length_c   1.000
_cell.angle_alpha   90.00
_cell.angle_beta   90.00
_cell.angle_gamma   90.00
#
_symmetry.space_group_name_H-M   'P 1'
#
loop_
_entity.id
_entity.type
_entity.pdbx_description
1 polymer ?
#
loop_
_entity_poly.entity_id
_entity_poly.type
_entity_poly.pdbx_seq_one_letter_code
_entity_poly.pdbx_strand_id
1 'polypeptide(L)'
;FDIHLPMGSLYKHFIDEIIQNPKPDAYLVPDPARVTYWKDRLKSLGKGPYIGISWKSSNMSPERLPNYSSISEWSPILKIPDVTFINLQSTDYADDLANVREELGVTIHNFDDLDQFNDIDDVAALCAALDVVVSNKTTAPLISAGDGTVTRLANWGQSPWNNILHNPVGSSVDIYEKDTLEPWDNVFKSIKEDISEHK
;
A
#
# COMPACT_ATOMS: atom_id res chain seq x y z
N PHE A 1 7.38 -34.88 0.84
CA PHE A 1 6.77 -34.06 -0.22
C PHE A 1 6.72 -34.87 -1.51
N ASP A 2 5.59 -34.87 -2.17
CA ASP A 2 5.44 -35.57 -3.46
C ASP A 2 5.91 -34.68 -4.63
N ILE A 3 5.75 -33.35 -4.48
CA ILE A 3 6.22 -32.36 -5.46
C ILE A 3 6.84 -31.17 -4.72
N HIS A 4 7.99 -30.70 -5.19
CA HIS A 4 8.64 -29.50 -4.73
C HIS A 4 9.10 -28.67 -5.92
N LEU A 5 8.63 -27.42 -6.02
CA LEU A 5 8.98 -26.49 -7.08
C LEU A 5 9.34 -25.12 -6.47
N PRO A 6 10.34 -24.40 -7.02
CA PRO A 6 10.51 -22.99 -6.71
C PRO A 6 9.26 -22.21 -7.10
N MET A 7 8.82 -21.26 -6.26
CA MET A 7 7.61 -20.46 -6.48
C MET A 7 7.61 -19.76 -7.86
N GLY A 8 8.75 -19.22 -8.29
CA GLY A 8 8.88 -18.62 -9.61
C GLY A 8 8.68 -19.56 -10.78
N SER A 9 8.85 -20.89 -10.58
CA SER A 9 8.61 -21.87 -11.62
C SER A 9 7.12 -22.18 -11.83
N LEU A 10 6.25 -21.79 -10.90
CA LEU A 10 4.80 -21.97 -11.02
C LEU A 10 4.24 -21.20 -12.23
N TYR A 11 4.76 -20.02 -12.53
CA TYR A 11 4.38 -19.26 -13.73
C TYR A 11 4.43 -20.09 -15.02
N LYS A 12 5.46 -20.95 -15.17
CA LYS A 12 5.60 -21.82 -16.33
C LYS A 12 4.45 -22.80 -16.49
N HIS A 13 3.85 -23.21 -15.38
CA HIS A 13 2.75 -24.19 -15.38
C HIS A 13 1.37 -23.57 -15.51
N PHE A 14 1.22 -22.30 -15.12
CA PHE A 14 -0.05 -21.58 -15.07
C PHE A 14 -0.11 -20.37 -16.02
N ILE A 15 0.81 -20.29 -16.99
CA ILE A 15 0.93 -19.11 -17.87
C ILE A 15 -0.35 -18.85 -18.66
N ASP A 16 -1.01 -19.87 -19.14
CA ASP A 16 -2.24 -19.74 -19.94
C ASP A 16 -3.40 -19.19 -19.09
N GLU A 17 -3.51 -19.63 -17.82
CA GLU A 17 -4.51 -19.16 -16.88
C GLU A 17 -4.24 -17.68 -16.49
N ILE A 18 -2.96 -17.33 -16.28
CA ILE A 18 -2.54 -15.97 -15.96
C ILE A 18 -2.83 -15.03 -17.13
N ILE A 19 -2.61 -15.47 -18.39
CA ILE A 19 -2.91 -14.66 -19.57
C ILE A 19 -4.42 -14.46 -19.72
N GLN A 20 -5.23 -15.45 -19.39
CA GLN A 20 -6.69 -15.38 -19.47
C GLN A 20 -7.30 -14.54 -18.33
N ASN A 21 -6.65 -14.51 -17.17
CA ASN A 21 -7.08 -13.72 -16.01
C ASN A 21 -5.93 -12.81 -15.52
N PRO A 22 -5.63 -11.73 -16.23
CA PRO A 22 -4.47 -10.88 -15.97
C PRO A 22 -4.60 -10.01 -14.71
N LYS A 23 -5.80 -9.88 -14.17
CA LYS A 23 -6.08 -9.14 -12.93
C LYS A 23 -6.75 -10.10 -11.94
N PRO A 24 -5.98 -10.76 -11.08
CA PRO A 24 -6.56 -11.68 -10.10
C PRO A 24 -7.50 -10.93 -9.15
N ASP A 25 -8.58 -11.59 -8.79
CA ASP A 25 -9.45 -11.14 -7.70
C ASP A 25 -8.72 -11.26 -6.35
N ALA A 26 -9.34 -10.69 -5.30
CA ALA A 26 -8.85 -10.83 -3.94
C ALA A 26 -8.70 -12.33 -3.57
N TYR A 27 -7.57 -12.68 -2.99
CA TYR A 27 -7.21 -14.06 -2.61
C TYR A 27 -6.87 -14.20 -1.13
N LEU A 28 -6.66 -13.09 -0.41
CA LEU A 28 -6.54 -13.08 1.04
C LEU A 28 -7.92 -12.87 1.66
N VAL A 29 -8.21 -13.65 2.68
CA VAL A 29 -9.49 -13.56 3.43
C VAL A 29 -9.14 -13.26 4.89
N PRO A 30 -9.04 -12.00 5.29
CA PRO A 30 -8.80 -11.63 6.68
C PRO A 30 -9.92 -12.09 7.60
N ASP A 31 -9.62 -12.34 8.88
CA ASP A 31 -10.63 -12.70 9.88
C ASP A 31 -11.70 -11.60 9.97
N PRO A 32 -12.98 -11.91 9.70
CA PRO A 32 -14.07 -10.92 9.72
C PRO A 32 -14.27 -10.25 11.08
N ALA A 33 -13.97 -10.97 12.17
CA ALA A 33 -14.06 -10.42 13.52
C ALA A 33 -12.96 -9.37 13.75
N ARG A 34 -11.74 -9.61 13.24
CA ARG A 34 -10.65 -8.64 13.30
C ARG A 34 -10.89 -7.45 12.37
N VAL A 35 -11.45 -7.66 11.19
CA VAL A 35 -11.87 -6.55 10.30
C VAL A 35 -12.90 -5.66 11.01
N THR A 36 -13.89 -6.25 11.68
CA THR A 36 -14.89 -5.49 12.43
C THR A 36 -14.25 -4.70 13.58
N TYR A 37 -13.34 -5.32 14.32
CA TYR A 37 -12.57 -4.67 15.37
C TYR A 37 -11.82 -3.45 14.86
N TRP A 38 -11.11 -3.58 13.74
CA TRP A 38 -10.38 -2.47 13.14
C TRP A 38 -11.31 -1.37 12.62
N LYS A 39 -12.42 -1.70 12.00
CA LYS A 39 -13.44 -0.71 11.58
C LYS A 39 -13.96 0.11 12.75
N ASP A 40 -14.18 -0.49 13.89
CA ASP A 40 -14.67 0.22 15.08
C ASP A 40 -13.56 1.09 15.71
N ARG A 41 -12.31 0.63 15.70
CA ARG A 41 -11.17 1.45 16.12
C ARG A 41 -10.98 2.66 15.21
N LEU A 42 -11.05 2.49 13.89
CA LEU A 42 -10.92 3.58 12.93
C LEU A 42 -12.00 4.64 13.15
N LYS A 43 -13.26 4.25 13.36
CA LYS A 43 -14.36 5.18 13.68
C LYS A 43 -14.09 6.01 14.94
N SER A 44 -13.36 5.49 15.91
CA SER A 44 -13.00 6.22 17.12
C SER A 44 -11.97 7.33 16.90
N LEU A 45 -11.21 7.29 15.79
CA LEU A 45 -10.23 8.32 15.44
C LEU A 45 -10.86 9.53 14.75
N GLY A 46 -12.03 9.36 14.13
CA GLY A 46 -12.71 10.41 13.39
C GLY A 46 -13.55 9.85 12.24
N LYS A 47 -13.94 10.72 11.32
CA LYS A 47 -14.66 10.33 10.11
C LYS A 47 -13.66 9.88 9.03
N GLY A 48 -14.06 8.87 8.25
CA GLY A 48 -13.36 8.51 7.02
C GLY A 48 -13.51 9.58 5.92
N PRO A 49 -12.85 9.39 4.75
CA PRO A 49 -12.16 8.15 4.39
C PRO A 49 -10.90 7.89 5.22
N TYR A 50 -10.62 6.61 5.48
CA TYR A 50 -9.43 6.14 6.16
C TYR A 50 -8.40 5.70 5.14
N ILE A 51 -7.26 6.39 5.10
CA ILE A 51 -6.18 6.12 4.13
C ILE A 51 -4.97 5.54 4.85
N GLY A 52 -4.64 4.29 4.54
CA GLY A 52 -3.39 3.66 4.99
C GLY A 52 -2.20 4.11 4.15
N ILE A 53 -1.07 4.42 4.78
CA ILE A 53 0.13 4.86 4.06
C ILE A 53 1.39 4.11 4.48
N SER A 54 2.25 3.78 3.48
CA SER A 54 3.58 3.19 3.70
C SER A 54 4.56 3.71 2.65
N TRP A 55 5.67 4.32 3.08
CA TRP A 55 6.55 5.11 2.20
C TRP A 55 7.95 4.54 2.01
N LYS A 56 8.41 3.64 2.86
CA LYS A 56 9.75 3.01 2.77
C LYS A 56 9.75 1.57 3.25
N SER A 57 10.76 0.81 2.85
CA SER A 57 11.00 -0.56 3.33
C SER A 57 12.07 -0.56 4.43
N SER A 58 12.11 -1.60 5.24
CA SER A 58 13.23 -1.87 6.15
C SER A 58 14.55 -2.11 5.42
N ASN A 59 14.49 -2.59 4.16
CA ASN A 59 15.66 -2.77 3.33
C ASN A 59 15.87 -1.55 2.41
N MET A 60 16.78 -0.67 2.81
CA MET A 60 17.15 0.56 2.11
C MET A 60 18.51 0.41 1.39
N SER A 61 18.76 -0.74 0.76
CA SER A 61 19.97 -0.90 -0.05
C SER A 61 19.98 0.08 -1.25
N PRO A 62 21.16 0.48 -1.76
CA PRO A 62 21.27 1.45 -2.85
C PRO A 62 20.42 1.12 -4.08
N GLU A 63 20.27 -0.17 -4.40
CA GLU A 63 19.49 -0.65 -5.54
C GLU A 63 17.97 -0.47 -5.32
N ARG A 64 17.55 -0.39 -4.06
CA ARG A 64 16.15 -0.28 -3.67
C ARG A 64 15.70 1.15 -3.36
N LEU A 65 16.64 2.01 -2.96
CA LEU A 65 16.37 3.41 -2.62
C LEU A 65 15.48 4.13 -3.64
N PRO A 66 15.67 3.98 -4.97
CA PRO A 66 14.85 4.67 -5.95
C PRO A 66 13.35 4.31 -5.90
N ASN A 67 12.99 3.18 -5.28
CA ASN A 67 11.60 2.75 -5.15
C ASN A 67 10.86 3.47 -4.01
N TYR A 68 11.56 4.21 -3.18
CA TYR A 68 11.00 4.81 -1.98
C TYR A 68 11.11 6.33 -2.02
N SER A 69 10.21 6.98 -1.32
CA SER A 69 10.17 8.43 -1.14
C SER A 69 10.37 8.78 0.33
N SER A 70 10.82 9.99 0.60
CA SER A 70 10.73 10.54 1.96
C SER A 70 9.29 10.92 2.27
N ILE A 71 8.90 10.88 3.53
CA ILE A 71 7.54 11.26 3.93
C ILE A 71 7.23 12.73 3.64
N SER A 72 8.24 13.59 3.56
CA SER A 72 8.06 15.00 3.20
C SER A 72 7.56 15.18 1.77
N GLU A 73 7.90 14.26 0.85
CA GLU A 73 7.40 14.28 -0.53
C GLU A 73 5.91 13.90 -0.63
N TRP A 74 5.33 13.32 0.43
CA TRP A 74 3.91 12.96 0.51
C TRP A 74 2.98 14.14 0.80
N SER A 75 3.50 15.35 0.88
CA SER A 75 2.71 16.56 1.13
C SER A 75 1.45 16.68 0.26
N PRO A 76 1.43 16.33 -1.05
CA PRO A 76 0.20 16.35 -1.83
C PRO A 76 -0.89 15.43 -1.28
N ILE A 77 -0.54 14.22 -0.84
CA ILE A 77 -1.46 13.24 -0.25
C ILE A 77 -1.89 13.70 1.15
N LEU A 78 -0.92 14.05 2.01
CA LEU A 78 -1.17 14.41 3.40
C LEU A 78 -2.02 15.68 3.57
N LYS A 79 -2.13 16.50 2.52
CA LYS A 79 -2.99 17.70 2.48
C LYS A 79 -4.38 17.44 1.88
N ILE A 80 -4.78 16.21 1.63
CA ILE A 80 -6.16 15.89 1.24
C ILE A 80 -7.07 16.21 2.45
N PRO A 81 -8.09 17.07 2.28
CA PRO A 81 -8.95 17.46 3.40
C PRO A 81 -9.91 16.33 3.80
N ASP A 82 -10.35 16.36 5.04
CA ASP A 82 -11.37 15.44 5.58
C ASP A 82 -11.01 13.96 5.44
N VAL A 83 -9.75 13.62 5.72
CA VAL A 83 -9.18 12.27 5.65
C VAL A 83 -8.51 11.94 6.98
N THR A 84 -8.62 10.69 7.39
CA THR A 84 -7.89 10.13 8.53
C THR A 84 -6.78 9.22 8.01
N PHE A 85 -5.52 9.59 8.27
CA PHE A 85 -4.35 8.82 7.84
C PHE A 85 -3.93 7.78 8.87
N ILE A 86 -3.63 6.56 8.39
CA ILE A 86 -3.23 5.41 9.21
C ILE A 86 -1.84 4.95 8.79
N ASN A 87 -0.96 4.78 9.76
CA ASN A 87 0.38 4.26 9.53
C ASN A 87 0.35 2.76 9.20
N LEU A 88 0.86 2.39 8.04
CA LEU A 88 1.17 1.02 7.61
C LEU A 88 2.68 0.80 7.43
N GLN A 89 3.50 1.70 7.97
CA GLN A 89 4.95 1.61 7.96
C GLN A 89 5.42 0.79 9.16
N SER A 90 5.97 -0.39 8.93
CA SER A 90 6.33 -1.33 9.99
C SER A 90 7.60 -0.96 10.77
N THR A 91 8.49 -0.15 10.19
CA THR A 91 9.79 0.19 10.80
C THR A 91 10.14 1.66 10.60
N ASP A 92 10.94 2.23 11.52
CA ASP A 92 11.58 3.54 11.42
C ASP A 92 10.61 4.70 11.10
N TYR A 93 9.41 4.68 11.67
CA TYR A 93 8.36 5.65 11.36
C TYR A 93 8.24 6.79 12.39
N ALA A 94 8.73 6.64 13.61
CA ALA A 94 8.41 7.54 14.72
C ALA A 94 8.83 8.99 14.44
N ASP A 95 10.05 9.19 13.96
CA ASP A 95 10.56 10.54 13.62
C ASP A 95 9.80 11.12 12.41
N ASP A 96 9.48 10.30 11.42
CA ASP A 96 8.71 10.72 10.24
C ASP A 96 7.30 11.20 10.64
N LEU A 97 6.61 10.47 11.54
CA LEU A 97 5.29 10.87 12.04
C LEU A 97 5.35 12.18 12.84
N ALA A 98 6.39 12.35 13.66
CA ALA A 98 6.61 13.57 14.43
C ALA A 98 6.86 14.78 13.50
N ASN A 99 7.72 14.62 12.50
CA ASN A 99 8.03 15.64 11.50
C ASN A 99 6.78 16.07 10.70
N VAL A 100 5.98 15.12 10.24
CA VAL A 100 4.73 15.43 9.52
C VAL A 100 3.77 16.23 10.40
N ARG A 101 3.66 15.87 11.67
CA ARG A 101 2.81 16.61 12.61
C ARG A 101 3.31 18.04 12.86
N GLU A 102 4.62 18.21 13.00
CA GLU A 102 5.23 19.51 13.25
C GLU A 102 5.18 20.41 12.00
N GLU A 103 5.54 19.89 10.84
CA GLU A 103 5.68 20.69 9.61
C GLU A 103 4.36 20.93 8.88
N LEU A 104 3.46 19.92 8.88
CA LEU A 104 2.21 19.97 8.09
C LEU A 104 0.96 20.10 8.97
N GLY A 105 1.07 19.94 10.29
CA GLY A 105 -0.09 19.91 11.18
C GLY A 105 -1.00 18.69 10.99
N VAL A 106 -0.51 17.65 10.29
CA VAL A 106 -1.26 16.44 9.97
C VAL A 106 -0.91 15.34 10.96
N THR A 107 -1.92 14.64 11.45
CA THR A 107 -1.72 13.45 12.29
C THR A 107 -1.87 12.21 11.43
N ILE A 108 -0.83 11.37 11.41
CA ILE A 108 -0.88 10.00 10.92
C ILE A 108 -1.00 9.11 12.15
N HIS A 109 -2.13 8.42 12.28
CA HIS A 109 -2.40 7.58 13.44
C HIS A 109 -1.62 6.26 13.37
N ASN A 110 -0.97 5.90 14.47
CA ASN A 110 -0.28 4.63 14.64
C ASN A 110 -0.99 3.79 15.70
N PHE A 111 -0.99 2.48 15.52
CA PHE A 111 -1.49 1.51 16.49
C PHE A 111 -0.32 0.77 17.14
N ASP A 112 0.12 1.22 18.30
CA ASP A 112 1.29 0.68 19.00
C ASP A 112 1.11 -0.77 19.48
N ASP A 113 -0.12 -1.23 19.52
CA ASP A 113 -0.51 -2.60 19.89
C ASP A 113 -0.59 -3.55 18.68
N LEU A 114 -0.33 -3.08 17.45
CA LEU A 114 -0.23 -3.89 16.25
C LEU A 114 1.23 -4.12 15.87
N ASP A 115 1.68 -5.36 15.93
CA ASP A 115 2.99 -5.74 15.37
C ASP A 115 2.90 -5.87 13.84
N GLN A 116 3.09 -4.76 13.14
CA GLN A 116 3.01 -4.71 11.69
C GLN A 116 4.08 -5.54 10.96
N PHE A 117 5.08 -6.06 11.69
CA PHE A 117 6.15 -6.86 11.11
C PHE A 117 5.88 -8.37 11.23
N ASN A 118 5.33 -8.82 12.34
CA ASN A 118 5.12 -10.24 12.62
C ASN A 118 3.66 -10.68 12.54
N ASP A 119 2.70 -9.80 12.81
CA ASP A 119 1.27 -10.12 12.79
C ASP A 119 0.63 -9.71 11.46
N ILE A 120 1.00 -10.43 10.40
CA ILE A 120 0.54 -10.14 9.02
C ILE A 120 -0.96 -10.37 8.87
N ASP A 121 -1.54 -11.30 9.60
CA ASP A 121 -2.98 -11.58 9.57
C ASP A 121 -3.78 -10.37 10.10
N ASP A 122 -3.30 -9.74 11.17
CA ASP A 122 -3.95 -8.56 11.75
C ASP A 122 -3.70 -7.30 10.89
N VAL A 123 -2.53 -7.19 10.25
CA VAL A 123 -2.26 -6.15 9.24
C VAL A 123 -3.22 -6.29 8.05
N ALA A 124 -3.48 -7.51 7.57
CA ALA A 124 -4.46 -7.75 6.52
C ALA A 124 -5.88 -7.35 6.94
N ALA A 125 -6.26 -7.65 8.18
CA ALA A 125 -7.54 -7.22 8.73
C ALA A 125 -7.66 -5.70 8.84
N LEU A 126 -6.58 -5.01 9.21
CA LEU A 126 -6.52 -3.54 9.19
C LEU A 126 -6.64 -3.02 7.76
N CYS A 127 -5.89 -3.55 6.79
CA CYS A 127 -5.99 -3.16 5.39
C CYS A 127 -7.43 -3.28 4.88
N ALA A 128 -8.10 -4.41 5.13
CA ALA A 128 -9.49 -4.64 4.74
C ALA A 128 -10.52 -3.74 5.47
N ALA A 129 -10.10 -3.03 6.50
CA ALA A 129 -10.91 -2.05 7.19
C ALA A 129 -10.73 -0.61 6.67
N LEU A 130 -9.71 -0.36 5.85
CA LEU A 130 -9.40 0.93 5.24
C LEU A 130 -10.22 1.15 3.96
N ASP A 131 -10.41 2.43 3.59
CA ASP A 131 -11.04 2.80 2.31
C ASP A 131 -10.03 2.75 1.16
N VAL A 132 -8.79 3.20 1.40
CA VAL A 132 -7.71 3.24 0.41
C VAL A 132 -6.37 2.98 1.08
N VAL A 133 -5.48 2.28 0.39
CA VAL A 133 -4.05 2.20 0.74
C VAL A 133 -3.23 2.92 -0.31
N VAL A 134 -2.39 3.86 0.11
CA VAL A 134 -1.40 4.53 -0.74
C VAL A 134 -0.01 4.09 -0.29
N SER A 135 0.78 3.55 -1.17
CA SER A 135 2.08 3.02 -0.76
C SER A 135 3.13 3.10 -1.86
N ASN A 136 4.39 3.27 -1.48
CA ASN A 136 5.50 2.85 -2.31
C ASN A 136 5.56 1.30 -2.34
N LYS A 137 6.52 0.74 -3.08
CA LYS A 137 6.69 -0.71 -3.28
C LYS A 137 7.21 -1.41 -2.02
N THR A 138 6.34 -1.52 -1.02
CA THR A 138 6.57 -2.20 0.27
C THR A 138 5.76 -3.51 0.35
N THR A 139 5.56 -4.06 1.54
CA THR A 139 4.68 -5.21 1.76
C THR A 139 3.20 -4.81 1.82
N ALA A 140 2.89 -3.61 2.31
CA ALA A 140 1.53 -3.14 2.50
C ALA A 140 0.65 -3.23 1.23
N PRO A 141 1.08 -2.78 0.03
CA PRO A 141 0.26 -2.88 -1.17
C PRO A 141 0.03 -4.32 -1.65
N LEU A 142 0.89 -5.27 -1.29
CA LEU A 142 0.67 -6.69 -1.61
C LEU A 142 -0.43 -7.29 -0.73
N ILE A 143 -0.46 -6.91 0.54
CA ILE A 143 -1.49 -7.34 1.48
C ILE A 143 -2.82 -6.72 1.10
N SER A 144 -2.90 -5.40 0.93
CA SER A 144 -4.14 -4.70 0.60
C SER A 144 -4.70 -5.09 -0.77
N ALA A 145 -3.84 -5.36 -1.75
CA ALA A 145 -4.27 -5.93 -3.04
C ALA A 145 -4.82 -7.34 -2.87
N GLY A 146 -4.18 -8.12 -2.01
CA GLY A 146 -4.58 -9.50 -1.74
C GLY A 146 -5.96 -9.62 -1.11
N ASP A 147 -6.36 -8.71 -0.25
CA ASP A 147 -7.70 -8.66 0.36
C ASP A 147 -8.73 -7.87 -0.47
N GLY A 148 -8.31 -7.22 -1.55
CA GLY A 148 -9.16 -6.47 -2.46
C GLY A 148 -9.35 -5.00 -2.08
N THR A 149 -8.64 -4.50 -1.09
CA THR A 149 -8.67 -3.08 -0.71
C THR A 149 -8.13 -2.20 -1.84
N VAL A 150 -8.83 -1.11 -2.13
CA VAL A 150 -8.41 -0.14 -3.13
C VAL A 150 -7.00 0.36 -2.83
N THR A 151 -6.08 0.17 -3.76
CA THR A 151 -4.66 0.43 -3.55
C THR A 151 -4.09 1.33 -4.64
N ARG A 152 -3.39 2.37 -4.23
CA ARG A 152 -2.67 3.30 -5.10
C ARG A 152 -1.17 3.10 -4.89
N LEU A 153 -0.54 2.43 -5.85
CA LEU A 153 0.89 2.08 -5.77
C LEU A 153 1.73 3.15 -6.47
N ALA A 154 2.50 3.90 -5.69
CA ALA A 154 3.55 4.77 -6.21
C ALA A 154 4.79 3.94 -6.54
N ASN A 155 5.11 3.80 -7.83
CA ASN A 155 6.16 2.93 -8.35
C ASN A 155 7.26 3.75 -9.06
N TRP A 156 8.52 3.31 -8.95
CA TRP A 156 9.65 3.87 -9.68
C TRP A 156 10.02 2.96 -10.85
N GLY A 157 10.21 3.59 -12.02
CA GLY A 157 10.60 2.90 -13.24
C GLY A 157 9.50 2.02 -13.81
N GLN A 158 9.68 1.61 -15.04
CA GLN A 158 8.77 0.65 -15.67
C GLN A 158 8.89 -0.69 -14.95
N SER A 159 7.82 -1.08 -14.29
CA SER A 159 7.75 -2.43 -13.74
C SER A 159 7.75 -3.42 -14.90
N PRO A 160 8.68 -4.40 -14.94
CA PRO A 160 8.59 -5.48 -15.93
C PRO A 160 7.24 -6.18 -15.92
N TRP A 161 6.56 -6.15 -14.78
CA TRP A 161 5.25 -6.74 -14.59
C TRP A 161 4.13 -5.99 -15.34
N ASN A 162 4.24 -4.68 -15.53
CA ASN A 162 3.26 -3.91 -16.31
C ASN A 162 3.29 -4.26 -17.80
N ASN A 163 4.46 -4.67 -18.30
CA ASN A 163 4.68 -4.96 -19.72
C ASN A 163 4.39 -6.42 -20.10
N ILE A 164 4.41 -7.36 -19.14
CA ILE A 164 4.37 -8.78 -19.46
C ILE A 164 2.97 -9.39 -19.32
N LEU A 165 2.20 -9.03 -18.30
CA LEU A 165 0.95 -9.74 -18.00
C LEU A 165 -0.09 -8.87 -17.28
N HIS A 166 -0.13 -7.58 -17.55
CA HIS A 166 -1.00 -6.69 -16.81
C HIS A 166 -0.63 -6.64 -15.30
N ASN A 167 -1.37 -5.93 -14.49
CA ASN A 167 -1.05 -5.74 -13.09
C ASN A 167 -1.19 -7.06 -12.28
N PRO A 168 -0.09 -7.77 -11.94
CA PRO A 168 -0.18 -9.04 -11.22
C PRO A 168 -0.54 -8.85 -9.74
N VAL A 169 -0.63 -7.61 -9.29
CA VAL A 169 -0.87 -7.30 -7.88
C VAL A 169 -2.35 -7.40 -7.53
N GLY A 170 -3.26 -7.27 -8.50
CA GLY A 170 -4.70 -7.43 -8.29
C GLY A 170 -5.55 -6.39 -9.04
N SER A 171 -6.85 -6.65 -9.12
CA SER A 171 -7.83 -5.78 -9.80
C SER A 171 -8.07 -4.46 -9.04
N SER A 172 -7.80 -4.45 -7.74
CA SER A 172 -7.98 -3.29 -6.86
C SER A 172 -6.80 -2.31 -6.85
N VAL A 173 -5.73 -2.57 -7.65
CA VAL A 173 -4.50 -1.77 -7.64
C VAL A 173 -4.37 -0.94 -8.89
N ASP A 174 -4.19 0.36 -8.71
CA ASP A 174 -3.73 1.27 -9.75
C ASP A 174 -2.28 1.68 -9.48
N ILE A 175 -1.45 1.63 -10.53
CA ILE A 175 -0.01 1.89 -10.45
C ILE A 175 0.27 3.26 -11.07
N TYR A 176 0.94 4.11 -10.29
CA TYR A 176 1.37 5.45 -10.70
C TYR A 176 2.89 5.44 -10.83
N GLU A 177 3.37 5.52 -12.04
CA GLU A 177 4.80 5.37 -12.33
C GLU A 177 5.52 6.71 -12.33
N LYS A 178 6.66 6.72 -11.64
CA LYS A 178 7.63 7.82 -11.66
C LYS A 178 8.69 7.55 -12.72
N ASP A 179 8.93 8.48 -13.62
CA ASP A 179 10.10 8.42 -14.49
C ASP A 179 11.39 8.62 -13.66
N THR A 180 12.50 8.09 -14.17
CA THR A 180 13.79 8.04 -13.45
C THR A 180 14.27 9.42 -13.00
N LEU A 181 14.01 10.46 -13.80
CA LEU A 181 14.47 11.82 -13.52
C LEU A 181 13.43 12.73 -12.86
N GLU A 182 12.20 12.27 -12.70
CA GLU A 182 11.13 13.08 -12.13
C GLU A 182 11.10 12.99 -10.59
N PRO A 183 10.63 14.04 -9.89
CA PRO A 183 10.35 13.98 -8.47
C PRO A 183 9.08 13.15 -8.20
N TRP A 184 8.94 12.61 -6.99
CA TRP A 184 7.75 11.90 -6.56
C TRP A 184 6.49 12.78 -6.49
N ASP A 185 6.65 14.09 -6.41
CA ASP A 185 5.56 15.05 -6.28
C ASP A 185 4.49 14.92 -7.37
N ASN A 186 4.89 14.66 -8.63
CA ASN A 186 3.95 14.46 -9.74
C ASN A 186 3.10 13.20 -9.53
N VAL A 187 3.72 12.10 -9.09
CA VAL A 187 3.02 10.85 -8.78
C VAL A 187 1.99 11.05 -7.68
N PHE A 188 2.39 11.71 -6.59
CA PHE A 188 1.50 11.96 -5.46
C PHE A 188 0.39 12.96 -5.79
N LYS A 189 0.61 13.91 -6.69
CA LYS A 189 -0.47 14.78 -7.21
C LYS A 189 -1.51 13.98 -8.01
N SER A 190 -1.07 13.10 -8.90
CA SER A 190 -1.98 12.25 -9.68
C SER A 190 -2.79 11.31 -8.77
N ILE A 191 -2.16 10.70 -7.77
CA ILE A 191 -2.85 9.88 -6.77
C ILE A 191 -3.88 10.71 -5.99
N LYS A 192 -3.51 11.94 -5.58
CA LYS A 192 -4.42 12.84 -4.88
C LYS A 192 -5.66 13.17 -5.72
N GLU A 193 -5.47 13.49 -7.01
CA GLU A 193 -6.56 13.81 -7.95
C GLU A 193 -7.52 12.62 -8.03
N ASP A 194 -7.00 11.42 -8.24
CA ASP A 194 -7.79 10.20 -8.30
C ASP A 194 -8.59 9.93 -7.01
N ILE A 195 -7.95 10.02 -5.84
CA ILE A 195 -8.65 9.85 -4.56
C ILE A 195 -9.75 10.91 -4.38
N SER A 196 -9.54 12.13 -4.87
CA SER A 196 -10.50 13.22 -4.72
C SER A 196 -11.70 13.09 -5.64
N GLU A 197 -11.56 12.46 -6.80
CA GLU A 197 -12.65 12.20 -7.76
C GLU A 197 -13.56 11.03 -7.34
N HIS A 198 -13.04 10.13 -6.49
CA HIS A 198 -13.75 8.92 -6.04
C HIS A 198 -14.25 9.00 -4.58
N LYS A 199 -14.31 10.21 -4.02
CA LYS A 199 -14.88 10.48 -2.67
C LYS A 199 -16.39 10.46 -2.63
#